data_9c9eea005bb3a221821ca62d2954bed7
#
_entry.id   9c9eea005bb3a221821ca62d2954bed7
#
_cell.length_a   1.000
_cell.length_b   1.000
_cell.length_c   1.000
_cell.angle_alpha   90.00
_cell.angle_beta   90.00
_cell.angle_gamma   90.00
#
_symmetry.space_group_name_H-M   'P 1'
#
loop_
_entity.id
_entity.type
_entity.pdbx_description
1 polymer ?
#
loop_
_entity_poly.entity_id
_entity_poly.type
_entity_poly.pdbx_seq_one_letter_code
_entity_poly.pdbx_strand_id
1 'polypeptide(L)'
;MISLLVHLKDYKKESVLAPLFKMLEASFELFVPLVMAAVIDVGIAQKDRPYIVKMCFVLIALGIIGLVCSITAQYFAAKAASGFATGVRHALFEHIQKFTFTEMDTLGTSTLITRMTSDINQVQSGVNLVLRLFLRSPFIVFGAMIMAFTVDTKAALVFVVTIPLLSVVVFGIMLVTMPLYKKVQSNLDSVLLTTRENLTGARVIRAFNKEEDEIQRYEEENQTLTDAQKFVGRISGLMNPLTYMIVNGAIIVLIYIGAMRVNIGDLTQGQVVALLNYMSQILIELVKLANLIISVTKAVACGNRIESILDKKPSMESGKLLWNDGVNVDNPAVPAVEFDHVSLTYKGAAGESLSDITFSAKAGQTIGIIGGTGSGKSSLVNMIPRCYDATKGEI
;
A
#
# COMPACT_ATOMS: atom_id res chain seq x y z
N MET A 1 -9.27 -2.65 7.31
CA MET A 1 -7.96 -2.05 7.65
C MET A 1 -7.89 -1.43 9.04
N ILE A 2 -8.96 -0.83 9.55
CA ILE A 2 -8.95 -0.21 10.91
C ILE A 2 -8.63 -1.25 12.00
N SER A 3 -9.10 -2.48 11.87
CA SER A 3 -8.80 -3.59 12.79
C SER A 3 -7.28 -3.89 12.86
N LEU A 4 -6.57 -3.78 11.74
CA LEU A 4 -5.14 -4.02 11.70
C LEU A 4 -4.32 -2.98 12.49
N LEU A 5 -4.84 -1.73 12.62
CA LEU A 5 -4.17 -0.67 13.37
C LEU A 5 -4.04 -0.99 14.88
N VAL A 6 -4.72 -2.03 15.37
CA VAL A 6 -4.52 -2.52 16.73
C VAL A 6 -3.05 -2.90 16.98
N HIS A 7 -2.35 -3.43 15.97
CA HIS A 7 -0.93 -3.79 16.07
C HIS A 7 0.03 -2.57 16.14
N LEU A 8 -0.47 -1.35 15.93
CA LEU A 8 0.26 -0.11 16.20
C LEU A 8 0.23 0.30 17.69
N LYS A 9 -0.63 -0.32 18.51
CA LYS A 9 -0.77 0.02 19.93
C LYS A 9 0.54 -0.16 20.71
N ASP A 10 1.36 -1.13 20.34
CA ASP A 10 2.64 -1.40 21.01
C ASP A 10 3.71 -0.35 20.64
N TYR A 11 3.49 0.40 19.56
CA TYR A 11 4.38 1.43 19.00
C TYR A 11 3.77 2.84 19.07
N LYS A 12 2.93 3.12 20.09
CA LYS A 12 2.25 4.43 20.24
C LYS A 12 3.24 5.58 20.36
N LYS A 13 4.32 5.39 21.12
CA LYS A 13 5.35 6.43 21.31
C LYS A 13 6.01 6.78 19.98
N GLU A 14 6.43 5.79 19.24
CA GLU A 14 7.07 5.95 17.94
C GLU A 14 6.12 6.56 16.92
N SER A 15 4.84 6.15 16.94
CA SER A 15 3.80 6.66 16.03
C SER A 15 3.44 8.13 16.27
N VAL A 16 3.67 8.66 17.49
CA VAL A 16 3.49 10.08 17.81
C VAL A 16 4.79 10.87 17.59
N LEU A 17 5.93 10.31 18.02
CA LEU A 17 7.22 10.99 17.90
C LEU A 17 7.64 11.19 16.44
N ALA A 18 7.37 10.23 15.55
CA ALA A 18 7.75 10.34 14.15
C ALA A 18 7.11 11.57 13.45
N PRO A 19 5.77 11.76 13.47
CA PRO A 19 5.15 12.97 12.92
C PRO A 19 5.59 14.24 13.63
N LEU A 20 5.78 14.21 14.95
CA LEU A 20 6.19 15.37 15.75
C LEU A 20 7.58 15.88 15.30
N PHE A 21 8.59 15.01 15.21
CA PHE A 21 9.90 15.40 14.71
C PHE A 21 9.86 15.82 13.24
N LYS A 22 8.94 15.25 12.46
CA LYS A 22 8.76 15.64 11.05
C LYS A 22 8.12 17.02 10.90
N MET A 23 7.21 17.39 11.80
CA MET A 23 6.67 18.74 11.89
C MET A 23 7.70 19.75 12.40
N LEU A 24 8.55 19.35 13.35
CA LEU A 24 9.63 20.19 13.83
C LEU A 24 10.66 20.48 12.74
N GLU A 25 11.07 19.45 11.97
CA GLU A 25 11.90 19.62 10.77
C GLU A 25 11.26 20.62 9.79
N ALA A 26 9.97 20.44 9.47
CA ALA A 26 9.23 21.33 8.59
C ALA A 26 9.17 22.78 9.10
N SER A 27 9.06 22.96 10.42
CA SER A 27 9.10 24.30 11.04
C SER A 27 10.46 24.98 10.78
N PHE A 28 11.57 24.28 10.97
CA PHE A 28 12.89 24.83 10.69
C PHE A 28 13.09 25.13 9.21
N GLU A 29 12.56 24.29 8.31
CA GLU A 29 12.61 24.51 6.87
C GLU A 29 11.88 25.79 6.45
N LEU A 30 10.77 26.14 7.10
CA LEU A 30 10.03 27.38 6.86
C LEU A 30 10.78 28.66 7.28
N PHE A 31 11.73 28.57 8.22
CA PHE A 31 12.57 29.72 8.60
C PHE A 31 13.72 30.00 7.63
N VAL A 32 14.15 29.02 6.84
CA VAL A 32 15.29 29.15 5.93
C VAL A 32 15.10 30.32 4.94
N PRO A 33 13.95 30.49 4.26
CA PRO A 33 13.75 31.63 3.34
C PRO A 33 13.85 32.99 4.04
N LEU A 34 13.41 33.12 5.32
CA LEU A 34 13.53 34.37 6.07
C LEU A 34 14.98 34.71 6.43
N VAL A 35 15.77 33.70 6.81
CA VAL A 35 17.21 33.90 7.07
C VAL A 35 17.93 34.30 5.78
N MET A 36 17.56 33.68 4.64
CA MET A 36 18.07 34.08 3.33
C MET A 36 17.70 35.52 2.97
N ALA A 37 16.47 35.95 3.27
CA ALA A 37 16.08 37.34 3.10
C ALA A 37 16.97 38.29 3.92
N ALA A 38 17.21 37.95 5.19
CA ALA A 38 18.09 38.76 6.07
C ALA A 38 19.53 38.83 5.55
N VAL A 39 20.05 37.73 4.97
CA VAL A 39 21.38 37.74 4.32
C VAL A 39 21.42 38.72 3.15
N ILE A 40 20.39 38.79 2.33
CA ILE A 40 20.29 39.68 1.17
C ILE A 40 20.14 41.12 1.62
N ASP A 41 19.17 41.42 2.50
CA ASP A 41 18.75 42.75 2.83
C ASP A 41 19.71 43.50 3.77
N VAL A 42 20.34 42.77 4.69
CA VAL A 42 21.28 43.37 5.64
C VAL A 42 22.74 43.04 5.23
N GLY A 43 23.04 41.78 5.02
CA GLY A 43 24.39 41.32 4.76
C GLY A 43 24.95 41.86 3.45
N ILE A 44 24.27 41.61 2.34
CA ILE A 44 24.73 42.00 1.01
C ILE A 44 24.53 43.49 0.76
N ALA A 45 23.32 44.03 1.07
CA ALA A 45 23.00 45.43 0.82
C ALA A 45 23.88 46.41 1.60
N GLN A 46 24.23 46.06 2.85
CA GLN A 46 25.13 46.87 3.71
C GLN A 46 26.59 46.49 3.60
N LYS A 47 26.92 45.46 2.80
CA LYS A 47 28.30 44.91 2.64
C LYS A 47 28.92 44.44 3.99
N ASP A 48 28.06 44.02 4.95
CA ASP A 48 28.49 43.55 6.27
C ASP A 48 28.89 42.07 6.19
N ARG A 49 30.19 41.82 5.97
CA ARG A 49 30.75 40.45 5.90
C ARG A 49 30.58 39.65 7.21
N PRO A 50 30.83 40.21 8.41
CA PRO A 50 30.56 39.53 9.68
C PRO A 50 29.14 39.06 9.82
N TYR A 51 28.14 39.88 9.43
CA TYR A 51 26.71 39.52 9.46
C TYR A 51 26.41 38.35 8.51
N ILE A 52 26.94 38.39 7.28
CA ILE A 52 26.78 37.29 6.31
C ILE A 52 27.30 35.98 6.92
N VAL A 53 28.52 35.99 7.46
CA VAL A 53 29.15 34.79 8.07
C VAL A 53 28.29 34.28 9.23
N LYS A 54 27.79 35.16 10.11
CA LYS A 54 26.89 34.82 11.21
C LYS A 54 25.61 34.14 10.72
N MET A 55 24.94 34.69 9.69
CA MET A 55 23.73 34.13 9.13
C MET A 55 23.97 32.79 8.39
N CYS A 56 25.13 32.62 7.75
CA CYS A 56 25.56 31.34 7.20
C CYS A 56 25.70 30.27 8.30
N PHE A 57 26.26 30.60 9.45
CA PHE A 57 26.26 29.68 10.60
C PHE A 57 24.88 29.36 11.12
N VAL A 58 23.94 30.31 11.12
CA VAL A 58 22.53 30.07 11.45
C VAL A 58 21.90 29.09 10.47
N LEU A 59 22.12 29.27 9.16
CA LEU A 59 21.62 28.34 8.13
C LEU A 59 22.20 26.91 8.31
N ILE A 60 23.49 26.83 8.59
CA ILE A 60 24.14 25.53 8.89
C ILE A 60 23.53 24.90 10.14
N ALA A 61 23.33 25.68 11.20
CA ALA A 61 22.70 25.19 12.44
C ALA A 61 21.27 24.69 12.19
N LEU A 62 20.44 25.45 11.46
CA LEU A 62 19.10 25.04 11.06
C LEU A 62 19.13 23.75 10.24
N GLY A 63 20.10 23.63 9.30
CA GLY A 63 20.30 22.43 8.51
C GLY A 63 20.68 21.21 9.36
N ILE A 64 21.59 21.37 10.31
CA ILE A 64 22.00 20.29 11.24
C ILE A 64 20.83 19.87 12.13
N ILE A 65 20.11 20.81 12.72
CA ILE A 65 18.93 20.52 13.57
C ILE A 65 17.87 19.81 12.72
N GLY A 66 17.58 20.32 11.52
CA GLY A 66 16.65 19.70 10.59
C GLY A 66 17.07 18.27 10.21
N LEU A 67 18.36 18.04 9.96
CA LEU A 67 18.92 16.72 9.69
C LEU A 67 18.72 15.75 10.86
N VAL A 68 19.02 16.17 12.09
CA VAL A 68 18.82 15.36 13.30
C VAL A 68 17.33 15.02 13.48
N CYS A 69 16.43 16.01 13.31
CA CYS A 69 14.99 15.80 13.39
C CYS A 69 14.52 14.83 12.29
N SER A 70 15.04 14.96 11.07
CA SER A 70 14.71 14.08 9.95
C SER A 70 15.13 12.64 10.19
N ILE A 71 16.35 12.41 10.63
CA ILE A 71 16.90 11.07 10.96
C ILE A 71 16.07 10.44 12.09
N THR A 72 15.81 11.22 13.14
CA THR A 72 15.01 10.75 14.29
C THR A 72 13.59 10.38 13.88
N ALA A 73 12.91 11.23 13.09
CA ALA A 73 11.58 10.96 12.54
C ALA A 73 11.57 9.71 11.68
N GLN A 74 12.57 9.56 10.81
CA GLN A 74 12.73 8.39 9.93
C GLN A 74 12.90 7.10 10.74
N TYR A 75 13.75 7.13 11.77
CA TYR A 75 13.99 5.99 12.65
C TYR A 75 12.70 5.55 13.36
N PHE A 76 11.97 6.48 13.99
CA PHE A 76 10.72 6.14 14.68
C PHE A 76 9.63 5.67 13.71
N ALA A 77 9.48 6.30 12.55
CA ALA A 77 8.53 5.86 11.54
C ALA A 77 8.84 4.45 11.02
N ALA A 78 10.12 4.17 10.73
CA ALA A 78 10.56 2.85 10.27
C ALA A 78 10.36 1.79 11.35
N LYS A 79 10.70 2.09 12.61
CA LYS A 79 10.50 1.19 13.76
C LYS A 79 9.02 0.85 13.96
N ALA A 80 8.14 1.87 13.95
CA ALA A 80 6.70 1.66 14.09
C ALA A 80 6.12 0.85 12.92
N ALA A 81 6.47 1.20 11.68
CA ALA A 81 5.97 0.50 10.50
C ALA A 81 6.46 -0.95 10.41
N SER A 82 7.73 -1.21 10.76
CA SER A 82 8.29 -2.56 10.78
C SER A 82 7.68 -3.40 11.91
N GLY A 83 7.55 -2.84 13.11
CA GLY A 83 6.90 -3.51 14.24
C GLY A 83 5.44 -3.84 13.96
N PHE A 84 4.69 -2.89 13.38
CA PHE A 84 3.34 -3.11 12.90
C PHE A 84 3.27 -4.29 11.90
N ALA A 85 4.13 -4.29 10.88
CA ALA A 85 4.14 -5.35 9.88
C ALA A 85 4.49 -6.73 10.48
N THR A 86 5.40 -6.77 11.47
CA THR A 86 5.73 -7.99 12.22
C THR A 86 4.53 -8.51 12.99
N GLY A 87 3.80 -7.63 13.69
CA GLY A 87 2.59 -8.00 14.42
C GLY A 87 1.50 -8.54 13.49
N VAL A 88 1.27 -7.89 12.35
CA VAL A 88 0.30 -8.35 11.34
C VAL A 88 0.72 -9.70 10.73
N ARG A 89 2.02 -9.91 10.42
CA ARG A 89 2.51 -11.21 9.92
C ARG A 89 2.29 -12.32 10.93
N HIS A 90 2.58 -12.06 12.18
CA HIS A 90 2.37 -13.04 13.25
C HIS A 90 0.90 -13.42 13.38
N ALA A 91 0.01 -12.42 13.47
CA ALA A 91 -1.43 -12.65 13.59
C ALA A 91 -2.00 -13.38 12.36
N LEU A 92 -1.58 -12.98 11.16
CA LEU A 92 -2.04 -13.62 9.93
C LEU A 92 -1.53 -15.07 9.83
N PHE A 93 -0.27 -15.32 10.17
CA PHE A 93 0.29 -16.67 10.15
C PHE A 93 -0.41 -17.57 11.18
N GLU A 94 -0.59 -17.10 12.42
CA GLU A 94 -1.32 -17.82 13.47
C GLU A 94 -2.75 -18.16 13.03
N HIS A 95 -3.41 -17.21 12.35
CA HIS A 95 -4.75 -17.41 11.86
C HIS A 95 -4.81 -18.43 10.71
N ILE A 96 -3.86 -18.38 9.76
CA ILE A 96 -3.75 -19.35 8.67
C ILE A 96 -3.49 -20.77 9.20
N GLN A 97 -2.70 -20.92 10.28
CA GLN A 97 -2.46 -22.25 10.90
C GLN A 97 -3.73 -22.86 11.50
N LYS A 98 -4.76 -22.05 11.76
CA LYS A 98 -6.06 -22.55 12.25
C LYS A 98 -7.03 -22.91 11.11
N PHE A 99 -6.65 -22.65 9.85
CA PHE A 99 -7.46 -22.99 8.69
C PHE A 99 -7.47 -24.50 8.45
N THR A 100 -8.60 -24.97 8.00
CA THR A 100 -8.76 -26.33 7.49
C THR A 100 -8.34 -26.42 6.03
N PHE A 101 -8.23 -27.62 5.51
CA PHE A 101 -7.92 -27.84 4.09
C PHE A 101 -8.99 -27.20 3.17
N THR A 102 -10.25 -27.14 3.62
CA THR A 102 -11.34 -26.48 2.88
C THR A 102 -11.06 -25.00 2.63
N GLU A 103 -10.57 -24.26 3.63
CA GLU A 103 -10.18 -22.85 3.46
C GLU A 103 -8.91 -22.74 2.62
N MET A 104 -7.94 -23.64 2.83
CA MET A 104 -6.69 -23.65 2.05
C MET A 104 -6.95 -23.87 0.57
N ASP A 105 -7.84 -24.81 0.22
CA ASP A 105 -8.23 -25.10 -1.17
C ASP A 105 -9.02 -23.93 -1.79
N THR A 106 -9.91 -23.31 -1.00
CA THR A 106 -10.75 -22.19 -1.47
C THR A 106 -9.94 -20.93 -1.73
N LEU A 107 -8.97 -20.62 -0.86
CA LEU A 107 -8.14 -19.41 -0.95
C LEU A 107 -6.95 -19.60 -1.89
N GLY A 108 -6.41 -20.81 -1.94
CA GLY A 108 -5.18 -21.15 -2.65
C GLY A 108 -3.92 -20.67 -1.92
N THR A 109 -2.92 -21.53 -1.85
CA THR A 109 -1.62 -21.25 -1.18
C THR A 109 -0.90 -20.04 -1.79
N SER A 110 -0.94 -19.86 -3.09
CA SER A 110 -0.32 -18.71 -3.77
C SER A 110 -0.92 -17.38 -3.33
N THR A 111 -2.23 -17.33 -3.10
CA THR A 111 -2.91 -16.15 -2.56
C THR A 111 -2.44 -15.87 -1.14
N LEU A 112 -2.41 -16.87 -0.26
CA LEU A 112 -1.96 -16.71 1.13
C LEU A 112 -0.51 -16.21 1.21
N ILE A 113 0.39 -16.77 0.38
CA ILE A 113 1.79 -16.30 0.29
C ILE A 113 1.83 -14.82 -0.15
N THR A 114 1.04 -14.43 -1.16
CA THR A 114 0.98 -13.03 -1.62
C THR A 114 0.50 -12.08 -0.50
N ARG A 115 -0.50 -12.51 0.32
CA ARG A 115 -0.95 -11.71 1.47
C ARG A 115 0.13 -11.57 2.53
N MET A 116 0.84 -12.67 2.85
CA MET A 116 1.94 -12.70 3.84
C MET A 116 3.16 -11.87 3.43
N THR A 117 3.39 -11.70 2.14
CA THR A 117 4.58 -11.04 1.59
C THR A 117 4.26 -9.67 1.01
N SER A 118 3.75 -9.63 -0.21
CA SER A 118 3.56 -8.41 -1.00
C SER A 118 2.57 -7.44 -0.34
N ASP A 119 1.40 -7.95 0.11
CA ASP A 119 0.37 -7.09 0.68
C ASP A 119 0.80 -6.48 2.02
N ILE A 120 1.42 -7.26 2.91
CA ILE A 120 1.93 -6.73 4.19
C ILE A 120 3.05 -5.72 3.94
N ASN A 121 3.96 -5.95 2.99
CA ASN A 121 5.00 -4.99 2.64
C ASN A 121 4.42 -3.67 2.10
N GLN A 122 3.36 -3.75 1.30
CA GLN A 122 2.67 -2.55 0.80
C GLN A 122 1.98 -1.77 1.94
N VAL A 123 1.34 -2.47 2.89
CA VAL A 123 0.75 -1.83 4.08
C VAL A 123 1.83 -1.23 4.97
N GLN A 124 2.94 -1.92 5.21
CA GLN A 124 4.10 -1.40 5.94
C GLN A 124 4.63 -0.10 5.33
N SER A 125 4.80 -0.09 4.01
CA SER A 125 5.24 1.11 3.27
C SER A 125 4.24 2.25 3.39
N GLY A 126 2.94 1.95 3.30
CA GLY A 126 1.87 2.93 3.51
C GLY A 126 1.88 3.53 4.91
N VAL A 127 2.00 2.73 5.96
CA VAL A 127 2.09 3.19 7.35
C VAL A 127 3.32 4.08 7.54
N ASN A 128 4.48 3.67 7.02
CA ASN A 128 5.71 4.48 7.09
C ASN A 128 5.53 5.85 6.43
N LEU A 129 4.94 5.89 5.22
CA LEU A 129 4.69 7.13 4.49
C LEU A 129 3.68 8.04 5.20
N VAL A 130 2.62 7.47 5.79
CA VAL A 130 1.64 8.24 6.58
C VAL A 130 2.31 8.90 7.77
N LEU A 131 3.09 8.16 8.55
CA LEU A 131 3.77 8.69 9.73
C LEU A 131 4.77 9.81 9.41
N ARG A 132 5.32 9.82 8.19
CA ARG A 132 6.34 10.79 7.76
C ARG A 132 5.78 12.01 7.02
N LEU A 133 4.79 11.82 6.14
CA LEU A 133 4.41 12.83 5.16
C LEU A 133 2.99 13.37 5.34
N PHE A 134 2.10 12.60 5.98
CA PHE A 134 0.68 12.96 6.04
C PHE A 134 0.42 14.30 6.74
N LEU A 135 1.10 14.55 7.86
CA LEU A 135 1.00 15.83 8.57
C LEU A 135 1.98 16.88 8.04
N ARG A 136 3.15 16.45 7.56
CA ARG A 136 4.20 17.36 7.09
C ARG A 136 3.79 18.18 5.88
N SER A 137 3.24 17.53 4.83
CA SER A 137 2.95 18.22 3.57
C SER A 137 1.86 19.31 3.72
N PRO A 138 0.71 19.06 4.38
CA PRO A 138 -0.24 20.14 4.67
C PRO A 138 0.37 21.22 5.57
N PHE A 139 1.16 20.84 6.58
CA PHE A 139 1.80 21.79 7.48
C PHE A 139 2.75 22.75 6.75
N ILE A 140 3.55 22.27 5.78
CA ILE A 140 4.41 23.16 4.98
C ILE A 140 3.59 24.04 4.06
N VAL A 141 2.55 23.51 3.40
CA VAL A 141 1.71 24.31 2.48
C VAL A 141 1.02 25.47 3.22
N PHE A 142 0.35 25.17 4.34
CA PHE A 142 -0.29 26.20 5.15
C PHE A 142 0.73 27.07 5.88
N GLY A 143 1.82 26.50 6.38
CA GLY A 143 2.91 27.21 7.03
C GLY A 143 3.58 28.22 6.09
N ALA A 144 3.91 27.81 4.87
CA ALA A 144 4.48 28.72 3.86
C ALA A 144 3.51 29.84 3.49
N MET A 145 2.20 29.55 3.41
CA MET A 145 1.19 30.60 3.21
C MET A 145 1.15 31.59 4.38
N ILE A 146 1.12 31.10 5.62
CA ILE A 146 1.14 31.96 6.82
C ILE A 146 2.42 32.80 6.84
N MET A 147 3.58 32.17 6.57
CA MET A 147 4.86 32.91 6.52
C MET A 147 4.86 33.98 5.42
N ALA A 148 4.24 33.69 4.26
CA ALA A 148 4.07 34.70 3.20
C ALA A 148 3.23 35.91 3.68
N PHE A 149 2.15 35.66 4.45
CA PHE A 149 1.35 36.73 5.05
C PHE A 149 2.11 37.58 6.09
N THR A 150 3.07 36.98 6.81
CA THR A 150 3.93 37.73 7.74
C THR A 150 4.94 38.62 7.01
N VAL A 151 5.30 38.29 5.79
CA VAL A 151 6.23 39.09 4.95
C VAL A 151 5.50 40.21 4.30
N ASP A 152 4.43 39.96 3.54
CA ASP A 152 3.59 41.00 2.90
C ASP A 152 2.19 40.46 2.57
N THR A 153 1.16 41.16 3.02
CA THR A 153 -0.24 40.76 2.85
C THR A 153 -0.72 40.80 1.39
N LYS A 154 -0.26 41.77 0.61
CA LYS A 154 -0.70 41.93 -0.81
C LYS A 154 -0.02 40.87 -1.69
N ALA A 155 1.26 40.63 -1.51
CA ALA A 155 1.98 39.58 -2.20
C ALA A 155 1.46 38.18 -1.79
N ALA A 156 1.05 38.00 -0.52
CA ALA A 156 0.50 36.75 -0.03
C ALA A 156 -0.85 36.37 -0.67
N LEU A 157 -1.63 37.32 -1.18
CA LEU A 157 -2.87 37.03 -1.93
C LEU A 157 -2.63 36.18 -3.18
N VAL A 158 -1.44 36.26 -3.77
CA VAL A 158 -1.07 35.38 -4.90
C VAL A 158 -1.09 33.91 -4.47
N PHE A 159 -0.66 33.59 -3.24
CA PHE A 159 -0.70 32.21 -2.70
C PHE A 159 -2.13 31.72 -2.50
N VAL A 160 -3.03 32.57 -2.04
CA VAL A 160 -4.45 32.25 -1.83
C VAL A 160 -5.13 31.84 -3.14
N VAL A 161 -4.71 32.39 -4.27
CA VAL A 161 -5.21 32.00 -5.59
C VAL A 161 -4.48 30.81 -6.15
N THR A 162 -3.16 30.77 -5.99
CA THR A 162 -2.30 29.74 -6.61
C THR A 162 -2.48 28.37 -5.96
N ILE A 163 -2.61 28.30 -4.62
CA ILE A 163 -2.74 27.01 -3.90
C ILE A 163 -4.02 26.27 -4.30
N PRO A 164 -5.22 26.85 -4.29
CA PRO A 164 -6.42 26.17 -4.78
C PRO A 164 -6.32 25.80 -6.26
N LEU A 165 -5.77 26.67 -7.11
CA LEU A 165 -5.61 26.40 -8.54
C LEU A 165 -4.70 25.19 -8.78
N LEU A 166 -3.54 25.14 -8.10
CA LEU A 166 -2.65 23.99 -8.13
C LEU A 166 -3.32 22.72 -7.59
N SER A 167 -4.07 22.85 -6.50
CA SER A 167 -4.78 21.72 -5.90
C SER A 167 -5.82 21.15 -6.87
N VAL A 168 -6.60 21.99 -7.53
CA VAL A 168 -7.57 21.55 -8.55
C VAL A 168 -6.88 20.82 -9.70
N VAL A 169 -5.76 21.31 -10.20
CA VAL A 169 -5.03 20.66 -11.29
C VAL A 169 -4.42 19.32 -10.84
N VAL A 170 -3.70 19.31 -9.71
CA VAL A 170 -3.01 18.12 -9.23
C VAL A 170 -4.02 17.02 -8.84
N PHE A 171 -5.01 17.34 -8.02
CA PHE A 171 -6.02 16.37 -7.61
C PHE A 171 -6.99 16.04 -8.74
N GLY A 172 -7.32 16.98 -9.62
CA GLY A 172 -8.16 16.74 -10.79
C GLY A 172 -7.53 15.72 -11.74
N ILE A 173 -6.27 15.91 -12.12
CA ILE A 173 -5.54 14.94 -12.96
C ILE A 173 -5.42 13.59 -12.25
N MET A 174 -5.12 13.59 -10.95
CA MET A 174 -5.03 12.37 -10.17
C MET A 174 -6.35 11.58 -10.17
N LEU A 175 -7.48 12.24 -9.89
CA LEU A 175 -8.80 11.60 -9.86
C LEU A 175 -9.23 11.05 -11.22
N VAL A 176 -8.87 11.73 -12.32
CA VAL A 176 -9.13 11.25 -13.68
C VAL A 176 -8.23 10.08 -14.05
N THR A 177 -6.95 10.12 -13.69
CA THR A 177 -5.99 9.07 -14.07
C THR A 177 -6.13 7.79 -13.26
N MET A 178 -6.57 7.85 -12.00
CA MET A 178 -6.74 6.65 -11.15
C MET A 178 -7.64 5.56 -11.78
N PRO A 179 -8.87 5.84 -12.25
CA PRO A 179 -9.71 4.83 -12.90
C PRO A 179 -9.12 4.35 -14.23
N LEU A 180 -8.43 5.24 -14.96
CA LEU A 180 -7.78 4.88 -16.22
C LEU A 180 -6.61 3.92 -16.00
N TYR A 181 -5.81 4.09 -14.94
CA TYR A 181 -4.78 3.12 -14.55
C TYR A 181 -5.36 1.76 -14.18
N LYS A 182 -6.54 1.71 -13.55
CA LYS A 182 -7.24 0.44 -13.29
C LYS A 182 -7.62 -0.26 -14.60
N LYS A 183 -8.08 0.48 -15.62
CA LYS A 183 -8.39 -0.06 -16.95
C LYS A 183 -7.13 -0.59 -17.64
N VAL A 184 -6.01 0.14 -17.57
CA VAL A 184 -4.71 -0.32 -18.08
C VAL A 184 -4.30 -1.64 -17.39
N GLN A 185 -4.47 -1.74 -16.07
CA GLN A 185 -4.17 -2.96 -15.33
C GLN A 185 -5.05 -4.13 -15.78
N SER A 186 -6.35 -3.92 -15.99
CA SER A 186 -7.25 -4.96 -16.49
C SER A 186 -6.86 -5.44 -17.90
N ASN A 187 -6.46 -4.53 -18.79
CA ASN A 187 -5.98 -4.91 -20.12
C ASN A 187 -4.65 -5.68 -20.06
N LEU A 188 -3.76 -5.30 -19.12
CA LEU A 188 -2.52 -6.05 -18.88
C LEU A 188 -2.81 -7.46 -18.39
N ASP A 189 -3.78 -7.62 -17.48
CA ASP A 189 -4.18 -8.93 -16.96
C ASP A 189 -4.73 -9.83 -18.09
N SER A 190 -5.45 -9.26 -19.08
CA SER A 190 -5.89 -9.99 -20.29
C SER A 190 -4.70 -10.48 -21.12
N VAL A 191 -3.75 -9.60 -21.45
CA VAL A 191 -2.52 -9.97 -22.19
C VAL A 191 -1.74 -11.06 -21.46
N LEU A 192 -1.63 -10.97 -20.13
CA LEU A 192 -0.97 -11.99 -19.31
C LEU A 192 -1.72 -13.31 -19.31
N LEU A 193 -3.07 -13.28 -19.33
CA LEU A 193 -3.89 -14.49 -19.41
C LEU A 193 -3.67 -15.19 -20.74
N THR A 194 -3.77 -14.48 -21.87
CA THR A 194 -3.53 -15.01 -23.23
C THR A 194 -2.11 -15.58 -23.34
N THR A 195 -1.10 -14.88 -22.79
CA THR A 195 0.28 -15.39 -22.74
C THR A 195 0.37 -16.71 -21.97
N ARG A 196 -0.29 -16.80 -20.80
CA ARG A 196 -0.31 -18.03 -20.00
C ARG A 196 -1.02 -19.18 -20.72
N GLU A 197 -2.19 -18.90 -21.33
CA GLU A 197 -2.94 -19.88 -22.12
C GLU A 197 -2.09 -20.42 -23.26
N ASN A 198 -1.40 -19.56 -24.01
CA ASN A 198 -0.55 -19.94 -25.13
C ASN A 198 0.68 -20.77 -24.68
N LEU A 199 1.32 -20.41 -23.57
CA LEU A 199 2.46 -21.17 -23.04
C LEU A 199 2.04 -22.56 -22.54
N THR A 200 0.90 -22.65 -21.85
CA THR A 200 0.41 -23.93 -21.32
C THR A 200 -0.24 -24.79 -22.40
N GLY A 201 -0.93 -24.17 -23.36
CA GLY A 201 -1.62 -24.80 -24.48
C GLY A 201 -0.80 -24.99 -25.76
N ALA A 202 0.51 -24.69 -25.75
CA ALA A 202 1.35 -24.66 -26.97
C ALA A 202 1.29 -25.95 -27.81
N ARG A 203 1.17 -27.12 -27.17
CA ARG A 203 1.02 -28.40 -27.89
C ARG A 203 -0.31 -28.52 -28.60
N VAL A 204 -1.38 -28.03 -28.01
CA VAL A 204 -2.74 -28.03 -28.58
C VAL A 204 -2.80 -27.06 -29.74
N ILE A 205 -2.30 -25.83 -29.56
CA ILE A 205 -2.26 -24.78 -30.60
C ILE A 205 -1.55 -25.31 -31.83
N ARG A 206 -0.37 -25.93 -31.68
CA ARG A 206 0.39 -26.55 -32.79
C ARG A 206 -0.33 -27.75 -33.41
N ALA A 207 -0.97 -28.58 -32.60
CA ALA A 207 -1.68 -29.76 -33.10
C ALA A 207 -2.88 -29.37 -34.01
N PHE A 208 -3.48 -28.21 -33.76
CA PHE A 208 -4.61 -27.67 -34.51
C PHE A 208 -4.20 -26.58 -35.53
N ASN A 209 -2.91 -26.27 -35.66
CA ASN A 209 -2.36 -25.25 -36.56
C ASN A 209 -3.02 -23.87 -36.38
N LYS A 210 -3.13 -23.45 -35.10
CA LYS A 210 -3.81 -22.21 -34.68
C LYS A 210 -2.84 -21.13 -34.21
N GLU A 211 -1.56 -21.23 -34.54
CA GLU A 211 -0.55 -20.25 -34.10
C GLU A 211 -0.85 -18.84 -34.61
N GLU A 212 -1.29 -18.69 -35.86
CA GLU A 212 -1.58 -17.39 -36.48
C GLU A 212 -2.78 -16.70 -35.81
N ASP A 213 -3.83 -17.48 -35.54
CA ASP A 213 -5.03 -16.97 -34.85
C ASP A 213 -4.69 -16.47 -33.43
N GLU A 214 -3.81 -17.19 -32.71
CA GLU A 214 -3.37 -16.78 -31.37
C GLU A 214 -2.41 -15.58 -31.38
N ILE A 215 -1.55 -15.46 -32.40
CA ILE A 215 -0.71 -14.29 -32.63
C ILE A 215 -1.59 -13.06 -32.88
N GLN A 216 -2.59 -13.16 -33.73
CA GLN A 216 -3.51 -12.06 -34.01
C GLN A 216 -4.29 -11.64 -32.74
N ARG A 217 -4.82 -12.59 -31.99
CA ARG A 217 -5.50 -12.33 -30.72
C ARG A 217 -4.59 -11.59 -29.76
N TYR A 218 -3.35 -12.04 -29.61
CA TYR A 218 -2.37 -11.39 -28.74
C TYR A 218 -2.05 -9.96 -29.20
N GLU A 219 -1.89 -9.73 -30.48
CA GLU A 219 -1.62 -8.41 -31.06
C GLU A 219 -2.79 -7.44 -30.80
N GLU A 220 -4.05 -7.89 -30.99
CA GLU A 220 -5.24 -7.08 -30.71
C GLU A 220 -5.33 -6.67 -29.23
N GLU A 221 -5.10 -7.62 -28.31
CA GLU A 221 -5.08 -7.33 -26.87
C GLU A 221 -3.92 -6.41 -26.48
N ASN A 222 -2.72 -6.64 -27.01
CA ASN A 222 -1.54 -5.81 -26.79
C ASN A 222 -1.71 -4.39 -27.37
N GLN A 223 -2.36 -4.26 -28.54
CA GLN A 223 -2.69 -2.95 -29.09
C GLN A 223 -3.68 -2.20 -28.20
N THR A 224 -4.72 -2.88 -27.69
CA THR A 224 -5.69 -2.32 -26.75
C THR A 224 -5.02 -1.83 -25.47
N LEU A 225 -4.09 -2.61 -24.91
CA LEU A 225 -3.27 -2.23 -23.77
C LEU A 225 -2.42 -0.99 -24.09
N THR A 226 -1.74 -1.00 -25.25
CA THR A 226 -0.86 0.08 -25.70
C THR A 226 -1.64 1.40 -25.85
N ASP A 227 -2.82 1.37 -26.44
CA ASP A 227 -3.64 2.56 -26.64
C ASP A 227 -4.17 3.11 -25.32
N ALA A 228 -4.57 2.23 -24.40
CA ALA A 228 -4.94 2.62 -23.05
C ALA A 228 -3.75 3.27 -22.29
N GLN A 229 -2.55 2.68 -22.38
CA GLN A 229 -1.33 3.25 -21.76
C GLN A 229 -0.97 4.62 -22.35
N LYS A 230 -1.00 4.75 -23.69
CA LYS A 230 -0.75 6.04 -24.38
C LYS A 230 -1.76 7.10 -23.95
N PHE A 231 -3.04 6.75 -23.85
CA PHE A 231 -4.08 7.69 -23.43
C PHE A 231 -3.85 8.18 -21.99
N VAL A 232 -3.61 7.27 -21.05
CA VAL A 232 -3.29 7.62 -19.66
C VAL A 232 -1.98 8.42 -19.59
N GLY A 233 -0.96 8.02 -20.36
CA GLY A 233 0.31 8.71 -20.42
C GLY A 233 0.18 10.16 -20.89
N ARG A 234 -0.67 10.43 -21.88
CA ARG A 234 -0.97 11.82 -22.34
C ARG A 234 -1.60 12.65 -21.24
N ILE A 235 -2.59 12.12 -20.52
CA ILE A 235 -3.27 12.86 -19.43
C ILE A 235 -2.33 13.08 -18.25
N SER A 236 -1.64 12.05 -17.79
CA SER A 236 -0.71 12.14 -16.65
C SER A 236 0.50 13.01 -17.00
N GLY A 237 0.95 12.99 -18.26
CA GLY A 237 2.04 13.83 -18.77
C GLY A 237 1.74 15.32 -18.75
N LEU A 238 0.46 15.72 -18.76
CA LEU A 238 0.05 17.14 -18.63
C LEU A 238 0.25 17.68 -17.21
N MET A 239 0.40 16.83 -16.19
CA MET A 239 0.53 17.28 -14.81
C MET A 239 1.72 18.23 -14.60
N ASN A 240 2.90 17.85 -15.06
CA ASN A 240 4.10 18.67 -14.90
C ASN A 240 4.02 20.00 -15.70
N PRO A 241 3.72 20.03 -17.01
CA PRO A 241 3.60 21.27 -17.75
C PRO A 241 2.57 22.24 -17.15
N LEU A 242 1.39 21.75 -16.76
CA LEU A 242 0.33 22.60 -16.18
C LEU A 242 0.73 23.15 -14.80
N THR A 243 1.30 22.32 -13.94
CA THR A 243 1.76 22.77 -12.61
C THR A 243 2.91 23.77 -12.73
N TYR A 244 3.87 23.54 -13.62
CA TYR A 244 4.95 24.51 -13.89
C TYR A 244 4.43 25.80 -14.51
N MET A 245 3.45 25.76 -15.41
CA MET A 245 2.84 26.96 -15.99
C MET A 245 2.17 27.82 -14.91
N ILE A 246 1.42 27.20 -14.01
CA ILE A 246 0.75 27.89 -12.91
C ILE A 246 1.77 28.52 -11.95
N VAL A 247 2.78 27.76 -11.53
CA VAL A 247 3.79 28.24 -10.58
C VAL A 247 4.65 29.33 -11.20
N ASN A 248 5.14 29.15 -12.43
CA ASN A 248 5.91 30.19 -13.09
C ASN A 248 5.08 31.44 -13.35
N GLY A 249 3.78 31.29 -13.68
CA GLY A 249 2.85 32.39 -13.77
C GLY A 249 2.72 33.16 -12.44
N ALA A 250 2.54 32.40 -11.34
CA ALA A 250 2.50 32.96 -9.98
C ALA A 250 3.84 33.64 -9.60
N ILE A 251 4.98 33.07 -9.96
CA ILE A 251 6.31 33.66 -9.76
C ILE A 251 6.45 34.95 -10.51
N ILE A 252 6.00 35.06 -11.79
CA ILE A 252 6.03 36.28 -12.58
C ILE A 252 5.17 37.35 -11.91
N VAL A 253 3.97 37.03 -11.46
CA VAL A 253 3.08 37.95 -10.73
C VAL A 253 3.71 38.39 -9.42
N LEU A 254 4.32 37.47 -8.65
CA LEU A 254 5.04 37.79 -7.41
C LEU A 254 6.23 38.71 -7.65
N ILE A 255 7.01 38.51 -8.71
CA ILE A 255 8.12 39.37 -9.08
C ILE A 255 7.59 40.77 -9.45
N TYR A 256 6.51 40.84 -10.26
CA TYR A 256 5.91 42.11 -10.66
C TYR A 256 5.40 42.94 -9.46
N ILE A 257 4.57 42.29 -8.60
CA ILE A 257 4.05 42.93 -7.38
C ILE A 257 5.21 43.26 -6.43
N GLY A 258 6.18 42.32 -6.25
CA GLY A 258 7.34 42.52 -5.41
C GLY A 258 8.20 43.72 -5.88
N ALA A 259 8.48 43.81 -7.18
CA ALA A 259 9.24 44.93 -7.74
C ALA A 259 8.55 46.29 -7.52
N MET A 260 7.22 46.38 -7.73
CA MET A 260 6.46 47.57 -7.45
C MET A 260 6.54 47.96 -5.97
N ARG A 261 6.40 46.99 -5.06
CA ARG A 261 6.42 47.25 -3.62
C ARG A 261 7.82 47.56 -3.08
N VAL A 262 8.86 46.96 -3.66
CA VAL A 262 10.25 47.33 -3.38
C VAL A 262 10.54 48.79 -3.80
N ASN A 263 10.04 49.18 -4.95
CA ASN A 263 10.21 50.57 -5.44
C ASN A 263 9.50 51.62 -4.58
N ILE A 264 8.38 51.27 -3.93
CA ILE A 264 7.64 52.09 -2.98
C ILE A 264 8.31 52.09 -1.58
N GLY A 265 9.19 51.09 -1.29
CA GLY A 265 9.86 50.93 -0.01
C GLY A 265 9.10 50.08 1.01
N ASP A 266 8.00 49.43 0.61
CA ASP A 266 7.18 48.56 1.48
C ASP A 266 7.78 47.15 1.65
N LEU A 267 8.57 46.66 0.66
CA LEU A 267 9.22 45.36 0.67
C LEU A 267 10.72 45.51 0.40
N THR A 268 11.48 44.54 0.86
CA THR A 268 12.91 44.40 0.54
C THR A 268 13.13 43.36 -0.55
N GLN A 269 14.33 43.38 -1.21
CA GLN A 269 14.65 42.42 -2.25
C GLN A 269 14.74 40.99 -1.70
N GLY A 270 15.29 40.82 -0.50
CA GLY A 270 15.37 39.53 0.16
C GLY A 270 14.01 38.93 0.53
N GLN A 271 13.06 39.80 0.92
CA GLN A 271 11.68 39.37 1.18
C GLN A 271 10.98 38.84 -0.07
N VAL A 272 11.22 39.46 -1.24
CA VAL A 272 10.70 38.94 -2.52
C VAL A 272 11.29 37.57 -2.81
N VAL A 273 12.60 37.37 -2.61
CA VAL A 273 13.25 36.05 -2.76
C VAL A 273 12.68 35.01 -1.80
N ALA A 274 12.38 35.38 -0.55
CA ALA A 274 11.73 34.48 0.39
C ALA A 274 10.35 34.03 -0.10
N LEU A 275 9.52 34.94 -0.62
CA LEU A 275 8.21 34.61 -1.20
C LEU A 275 8.34 33.66 -2.38
N LEU A 276 9.32 33.82 -3.27
CA LEU A 276 9.57 32.92 -4.39
C LEU A 276 9.95 31.51 -3.92
N ASN A 277 10.79 31.40 -2.86
CA ASN A 277 11.13 30.12 -2.24
C ASN A 277 9.91 29.43 -1.64
N TYR A 278 9.04 30.14 -0.91
CA TYR A 278 7.79 29.59 -0.38
C TYR A 278 6.88 29.07 -1.50
N MET A 279 6.75 29.78 -2.61
CA MET A 279 5.95 29.33 -3.75
C MET A 279 6.49 28.00 -4.33
N SER A 280 7.79 27.89 -4.48
CA SER A 280 8.45 26.67 -4.97
C SER A 280 8.28 25.48 -4.01
N GLN A 281 8.36 25.73 -2.70
CA GLN A 281 8.12 24.69 -1.68
C GLN A 281 6.69 24.16 -1.73
N ILE A 282 5.69 25.03 -1.89
CA ILE A 282 4.27 24.64 -1.97
C ILE A 282 4.03 23.68 -3.15
N LEU A 283 4.60 23.98 -4.32
CA LEU A 283 4.49 23.07 -5.47
C LEU A 283 5.02 21.68 -5.16
N ILE A 284 6.24 21.60 -4.62
CA ILE A 284 6.89 20.34 -4.29
C ILE A 284 6.04 19.53 -3.29
N GLU A 285 5.53 20.19 -2.26
CA GLU A 285 4.74 19.52 -1.22
C GLU A 285 3.35 19.07 -1.70
N LEU A 286 2.69 19.83 -2.58
CA LEU A 286 1.42 19.41 -3.19
C LEU A 286 1.59 18.16 -4.07
N VAL A 287 2.66 18.09 -4.87
CA VAL A 287 2.97 16.89 -5.66
C VAL A 287 3.28 15.69 -4.76
N LYS A 288 4.06 15.90 -3.69
CA LYS A 288 4.34 14.84 -2.70
C LYS A 288 3.05 14.35 -2.03
N LEU A 289 2.13 15.24 -1.69
CA LEU A 289 0.84 14.92 -1.07
C LEU A 289 -0.02 14.07 -2.02
N ALA A 290 -0.07 14.39 -3.31
CA ALA A 290 -0.79 13.60 -4.29
C ALA A 290 -0.23 12.16 -4.40
N ASN A 291 1.09 12.02 -4.47
CA ASN A 291 1.75 10.72 -4.50
C ASN A 291 1.54 9.91 -3.21
N LEU A 292 1.49 10.59 -2.06
CA LEU A 292 1.16 9.98 -0.78
C LEU A 292 -0.25 9.38 -0.80
N ILE A 293 -1.24 10.12 -1.28
CA ILE A 293 -2.64 9.65 -1.36
C ILE A 293 -2.73 8.37 -2.21
N ILE A 294 -2.05 8.33 -3.37
CA ILE A 294 -1.99 7.13 -4.21
C ILE A 294 -1.40 5.94 -3.44
N SER A 295 -0.28 6.16 -2.76
CA SER A 295 0.42 5.11 -2.01
C SER A 295 -0.41 4.58 -0.83
N VAL A 296 -1.07 5.48 -0.10
CA VAL A 296 -1.97 5.14 1.00
C VAL A 296 -3.20 4.37 0.49
N THR A 297 -3.78 4.78 -0.64
CA THR A 297 -4.92 4.07 -1.23
C THR A 297 -4.55 2.62 -1.58
N LYS A 298 -3.36 2.40 -2.14
CA LYS A 298 -2.85 1.03 -2.40
C LYS A 298 -2.66 0.24 -1.10
N ALA A 299 -2.07 0.86 -0.07
CA ALA A 299 -1.87 0.23 1.22
C ALA A 299 -3.21 -0.15 1.90
N VAL A 300 -4.22 0.72 1.83
CA VAL A 300 -5.58 0.44 2.33
C VAL A 300 -6.20 -0.74 1.60
N ALA A 301 -6.09 -0.80 0.28
CA ALA A 301 -6.60 -1.92 -0.50
C ALA A 301 -5.92 -3.26 -0.12
N CYS A 302 -4.58 -3.25 0.08
CA CYS A 302 -3.84 -4.42 0.57
C CYS A 302 -4.28 -4.80 1.99
N GLY A 303 -4.44 -3.81 2.88
CA GLY A 303 -4.93 -4.03 4.25
C GLY A 303 -6.31 -4.67 4.30
N ASN A 304 -7.25 -4.24 3.46
CA ASN A 304 -8.58 -4.83 3.39
C ASN A 304 -8.54 -6.30 2.91
N ARG A 305 -7.62 -6.63 1.98
CA ARG A 305 -7.41 -8.03 1.57
C ARG A 305 -6.84 -8.91 2.68
N ILE A 306 -5.94 -8.38 3.51
CA ILE A 306 -5.42 -9.09 4.69
C ILE A 306 -6.55 -9.29 5.71
N GLU A 307 -7.33 -8.24 5.99
CA GLU A 307 -8.47 -8.28 6.90
C GLU A 307 -9.50 -9.32 6.48
N SER A 308 -9.80 -9.43 5.18
CA SER A 308 -10.73 -10.45 4.66
C SER A 308 -10.28 -11.90 4.92
N ILE A 309 -8.99 -12.13 5.12
CA ILE A 309 -8.48 -13.45 5.55
C ILE A 309 -8.62 -13.62 7.05
N LEU A 310 -8.29 -12.59 7.84
CA LEU A 310 -8.41 -12.62 9.30
C LEU A 310 -9.87 -12.77 9.78
N ASP A 311 -10.82 -12.23 9.02
CA ASP A 311 -12.25 -12.33 9.32
C ASP A 311 -12.84 -13.70 8.97
N LYS A 312 -12.12 -14.51 8.18
CA LYS A 312 -12.61 -15.82 7.76
C LYS A 312 -12.45 -16.84 8.89
N LYS A 313 -13.58 -17.34 9.38
CA LYS A 313 -13.59 -18.36 10.42
C LYS A 313 -13.24 -19.73 9.84
N PRO A 314 -12.45 -20.54 10.55
CA PRO A 314 -12.27 -21.95 10.21
C PRO A 314 -13.61 -22.67 10.15
N SER A 315 -13.80 -23.56 9.16
CA SER A 315 -15.05 -24.32 8.99
C SER A 315 -15.18 -25.49 9.96
N MET A 316 -14.06 -25.93 10.52
CA MET A 316 -14.02 -27.03 11.47
C MET A 316 -13.77 -26.52 12.89
N GLU A 317 -14.52 -27.03 13.85
CA GLU A 317 -14.32 -26.77 15.27
C GLU A 317 -13.62 -27.96 15.92
N SER A 318 -12.68 -27.70 16.82
CA SER A 318 -12.02 -28.73 17.61
C SER A 318 -13.03 -29.35 18.58
N GLY A 319 -13.03 -30.68 18.70
CA GLY A 319 -13.82 -31.39 19.69
C GLY A 319 -13.39 -31.03 21.12
N LYS A 320 -14.26 -31.33 22.08
CA LYS A 320 -14.01 -31.09 23.52
C LYS A 320 -13.42 -32.30 24.23
N LEU A 321 -13.42 -33.46 23.59
CA LEU A 321 -12.87 -34.72 24.17
C LEU A 321 -11.33 -34.70 24.12
N LEU A 322 -10.70 -35.00 25.23
CA LEU A 322 -9.25 -35.20 25.29
C LEU A 322 -8.94 -36.67 25.03
N TRP A 323 -7.75 -36.96 24.48
CA TRP A 323 -7.26 -38.30 24.15
C TRP A 323 -7.39 -39.30 25.31
N ASN A 324 -7.38 -38.83 26.57
CA ASN A 324 -7.47 -39.63 27.77
C ASN A 324 -8.89 -39.82 28.33
N ASP A 325 -9.92 -39.23 27.72
CA ASP A 325 -11.30 -39.25 28.21
C ASP A 325 -12.02 -40.56 27.80
N GLY A 326 -11.52 -41.70 28.26
CA GLY A 326 -12.30 -42.94 28.29
C GLY A 326 -12.17 -43.87 27.09
N VAL A 327 -11.32 -43.57 26.10
CA VAL A 327 -11.02 -44.51 25.02
C VAL A 327 -9.90 -45.43 25.45
N ASN A 328 -10.25 -46.68 25.77
CA ASN A 328 -9.25 -47.71 26.06
C ASN A 328 -8.62 -48.17 24.73
N VAL A 329 -7.55 -47.50 24.32
CA VAL A 329 -6.82 -47.72 23.03
C VAL A 329 -6.23 -49.13 22.97
N ASP A 330 -6.04 -49.78 24.11
CA ASP A 330 -5.49 -51.15 24.23
C ASP A 330 -6.57 -52.25 24.14
N ASN A 331 -7.84 -51.86 23.97
CA ASN A 331 -8.90 -52.86 23.82
C ASN A 331 -9.00 -53.34 22.35
N PRO A 332 -8.61 -54.61 22.04
CA PRO A 332 -8.63 -55.12 20.67
C PRO A 332 -10.04 -55.21 20.04
N ALA A 333 -11.09 -55.03 20.84
CA ALA A 333 -12.48 -55.01 20.36
C ALA A 333 -12.90 -53.65 19.79
N VAL A 334 -12.16 -52.58 20.08
CA VAL A 334 -12.47 -51.23 19.58
C VAL A 334 -11.74 -51.03 18.25
N PRO A 335 -12.43 -50.66 17.16
CA PRO A 335 -11.76 -50.33 15.88
C PRO A 335 -10.87 -49.09 16.04
N ALA A 336 -9.69 -49.14 15.37
CA ALA A 336 -8.81 -47.98 15.32
C ALA A 336 -9.39 -46.85 14.44
N VAL A 337 -10.18 -47.20 13.42
CA VAL A 337 -10.92 -46.31 12.54
C VAL A 337 -12.21 -46.98 12.16
N GLU A 338 -13.32 -46.28 12.24
CA GLU A 338 -14.65 -46.70 11.80
C GLU A 338 -15.31 -45.62 10.97
N PHE A 339 -15.79 -46.00 9.79
CA PHE A 339 -16.60 -45.16 8.93
C PHE A 339 -18.03 -45.71 8.96
N ASP A 340 -19.00 -44.87 9.36
CA ASP A 340 -20.40 -45.24 9.40
C ASP A 340 -21.22 -44.32 8.49
N HIS A 341 -21.67 -44.88 7.33
CA HIS A 341 -22.45 -44.20 6.30
C HIS A 341 -21.88 -42.83 5.87
N VAL A 342 -20.55 -42.75 5.70
CA VAL A 342 -19.82 -41.52 5.46
C VAL A 342 -19.92 -41.06 4.02
N SER A 343 -20.37 -39.83 3.81
CA SER A 343 -20.32 -39.13 2.52
C SER A 343 -19.50 -37.85 2.62
N LEU A 344 -18.79 -37.48 1.56
CA LEU A 344 -18.03 -36.25 1.44
C LEU A 344 -18.36 -35.51 0.16
N THR A 345 -18.73 -34.24 0.31
CA THR A 345 -18.86 -33.31 -0.80
C THR A 345 -17.89 -32.14 -0.59
N TYR A 346 -16.94 -31.93 -1.51
CA TYR A 346 -16.05 -30.78 -1.45
C TYR A 346 -16.82 -29.48 -1.65
N LYS A 347 -16.42 -28.43 -0.98
CA LYS A 347 -17.06 -27.11 -1.09
C LYS A 347 -17.03 -26.60 -2.52
N GLY A 348 -18.23 -26.40 -3.11
CA GLY A 348 -18.37 -25.94 -4.51
C GLY A 348 -18.41 -27.09 -5.54
N ALA A 349 -18.30 -28.35 -5.13
CA ALA A 349 -18.49 -29.48 -6.03
C ALA A 349 -19.97 -29.72 -6.32
N ALA A 350 -20.29 -30.12 -7.55
CA ALA A 350 -21.65 -30.41 -7.98
C ALA A 350 -22.18 -31.77 -7.51
N GLY A 351 -21.32 -32.66 -6.98
CA GLY A 351 -21.69 -33.98 -6.54
C GLY A 351 -20.80 -34.50 -5.40
N GLU A 352 -21.25 -35.58 -4.77
CA GLU A 352 -20.51 -36.26 -3.71
C GLU A 352 -19.24 -36.92 -4.28
N SER A 353 -18.11 -36.71 -3.60
CA SER A 353 -16.83 -37.33 -3.94
C SER A 353 -16.66 -38.70 -3.27
N LEU A 354 -17.35 -38.89 -2.14
CA LEU A 354 -17.54 -40.17 -1.45
C LEU A 354 -19.04 -40.27 -1.11
N SER A 355 -19.61 -41.46 -1.31
CA SER A 355 -21.03 -41.74 -1.04
C SER A 355 -21.18 -42.98 -0.24
N ASP A 356 -21.78 -42.89 0.95
CA ASP A 356 -22.24 -43.98 1.77
C ASP A 356 -21.13 -45.07 2.08
N ILE A 357 -19.98 -44.59 2.55
CA ILE A 357 -18.85 -45.43 2.85
C ILE A 357 -18.99 -45.99 4.27
N THR A 358 -19.00 -47.33 4.42
CA THR A 358 -19.05 -48.01 5.70
C THR A 358 -17.97 -49.11 5.76
N PHE A 359 -17.03 -48.99 6.69
CA PHE A 359 -16.03 -50.00 7.01
C PHE A 359 -15.37 -49.72 8.35
N SER A 360 -14.74 -50.72 8.94
CA SER A 360 -13.94 -50.55 10.14
C SER A 360 -12.55 -51.23 10.00
N ALA A 361 -11.56 -50.63 10.65
CA ALA A 361 -10.19 -51.12 10.69
C ALA A 361 -9.71 -51.30 12.15
N LYS A 362 -9.16 -52.44 12.47
CA LYS A 362 -8.58 -52.72 13.80
C LYS A 362 -7.11 -52.24 13.86
N ALA A 363 -6.63 -51.98 15.05
CA ALA A 363 -5.23 -51.68 15.27
C ALA A 363 -4.31 -52.74 14.70
N GLY A 364 -3.31 -52.34 13.92
CA GLY A 364 -2.37 -53.26 13.24
C GLY A 364 -2.89 -53.95 11.98
N GLN A 365 -4.17 -53.70 11.59
CA GLN A 365 -4.75 -54.27 10.37
C GLN A 365 -4.31 -53.44 9.16
N THR A 366 -4.03 -54.09 8.04
CA THR A 366 -3.78 -53.43 6.75
C THR A 366 -5.00 -53.53 5.86
N ILE A 367 -5.53 -52.42 5.39
CA ILE A 367 -6.64 -52.34 4.45
C ILE A 367 -6.14 -51.80 3.10
N GLY A 368 -6.37 -52.52 2.03
CA GLY A 368 -6.05 -52.09 0.67
C GLY A 368 -7.24 -51.41 0.00
N ILE A 369 -7.05 -50.15 -0.46
CA ILE A 369 -8.07 -49.39 -1.19
C ILE A 369 -7.66 -49.32 -2.65
N ILE A 370 -8.45 -49.96 -3.54
CA ILE A 370 -8.20 -50.06 -4.97
C ILE A 370 -9.30 -49.35 -5.77
N GLY A 371 -8.94 -48.78 -6.89
CA GLY A 371 -9.88 -48.05 -7.79
C GLY A 371 -9.14 -47.19 -8.82
N GLY A 372 -9.84 -46.74 -9.83
CA GLY A 372 -9.31 -45.86 -10.88
C GLY A 372 -8.90 -44.49 -10.38
N THR A 373 -8.27 -43.67 -11.25
CA THR A 373 -8.00 -42.26 -10.96
C THR A 373 -9.32 -41.53 -10.80
N GLY A 374 -9.43 -40.67 -9.77
CA GLY A 374 -10.66 -39.92 -9.46
C GLY A 374 -11.69 -40.70 -8.63
N SER A 375 -11.47 -41.94 -8.21
CA SER A 375 -12.43 -42.74 -7.42
C SER A 375 -12.52 -42.38 -5.92
N GLY A 376 -11.92 -41.27 -5.48
CA GLY A 376 -12.04 -40.79 -4.10
C GLY A 376 -11.09 -41.41 -3.09
N LYS A 377 -10.09 -42.27 -3.49
CA LYS A 377 -9.16 -42.96 -2.56
C LYS A 377 -8.40 -42.00 -1.62
N SER A 378 -7.82 -40.96 -2.18
CA SER A 378 -7.10 -39.93 -1.40
C SER A 378 -8.06 -39.14 -0.51
N SER A 379 -9.28 -38.87 -0.97
CA SER A 379 -10.31 -38.20 -0.17
C SER A 379 -10.66 -39.04 1.06
N LEU A 380 -10.84 -40.35 0.89
CA LEU A 380 -11.13 -41.29 1.99
C LEU A 380 -10.02 -41.31 3.04
N VAL A 381 -8.78 -41.44 2.58
CA VAL A 381 -7.61 -41.50 3.48
C VAL A 381 -7.42 -40.18 4.22
N ASN A 382 -7.67 -39.03 3.55
CA ASN A 382 -7.54 -37.70 4.15
C ASN A 382 -8.64 -37.38 5.21
N MET A 383 -9.71 -38.16 5.27
CA MET A 383 -10.72 -38.02 6.31
C MET A 383 -10.28 -38.65 7.64
N ILE A 384 -9.38 -39.66 7.62
CA ILE A 384 -8.88 -40.30 8.84
C ILE A 384 -8.16 -39.29 9.76
N PRO A 385 -7.19 -38.46 9.28
CA PRO A 385 -6.58 -37.42 10.10
C PRO A 385 -7.47 -36.18 10.20
N ARG A 386 -8.75 -36.26 9.82
CA ARG A 386 -9.71 -35.14 9.82
C ARG A 386 -9.24 -33.93 9.05
N CYS A 387 -8.69 -34.15 7.83
CA CYS A 387 -8.39 -33.03 6.92
C CYS A 387 -9.66 -32.34 6.41
N TYR A 388 -10.75 -33.10 6.32
CA TYR A 388 -12.10 -32.67 5.96
C TYR A 388 -13.12 -33.34 6.90
N ASP A 389 -14.18 -32.60 7.26
CA ASP A 389 -15.31 -33.22 7.98
C ASP A 389 -16.25 -33.95 7.02
N ALA A 390 -16.84 -35.02 7.47
CA ALA A 390 -17.88 -35.73 6.74
C ALA A 390 -19.08 -34.81 6.49
N THR A 391 -19.67 -34.88 5.29
CA THR A 391 -20.91 -34.15 4.96
C THR A 391 -22.11 -34.89 5.55
N LYS A 392 -22.04 -36.23 5.62
CA LYS A 392 -23.01 -37.14 6.25
C LYS A 392 -22.25 -38.31 6.86
N GLY A 393 -22.84 -38.96 7.87
CA GLY A 393 -22.23 -40.08 8.59
C GLY A 393 -21.22 -39.62 9.64
N GLU A 394 -20.56 -40.57 10.28
CA GLU A 394 -19.60 -40.35 11.37
C GLU A 394 -18.32 -41.16 11.12
N ILE A 395 -17.17 -40.64 11.61
CA ILE A 395 -15.87 -41.31 11.58
C ILE A 395 -15.34 -41.34 13.00
#